data_ff708dc2d46239acfe94e32a6aca35bf
#
_entry.id   ff708dc2d46239acfe94e32a6aca35bf
#
_cell.length_a   1.000
_cell.length_b   1.000
_cell.length_c   1.000
_cell.angle_alpha   90.00
_cell.angle_beta   90.00
_cell.angle_gamma   90.00
#
_symmetry.space_group_name_H-M   'P 1'
#
loop_
_entity.id
_entity.type
_entity.pdbx_description
1 polymer ?
#
loop_
_entity_poly.entity_id
_entity_poly.type
_entity_poly.pdbx_seq_one_letter_code
_entity_poly.pdbx_strand_id
1 'polypeptide(L)'
;MTTIRRVAGCVLRIGVAVSLAFPARSASPEEQDTAHIADLVTANHILAAQGIVDGFGHISVRSVKNPNHYFISRSKAPALVSADDIMEIDLDDNPIDARGRSSYLERFIHSEIYKARPDVMSVVHSHSAAVIPFGVSQVQLRPVSHMAGFLVGAVPVFEIRNAGGNETDMLIRNKELGAALAKTLGNRTVVLLRGHGDVVVGNSIKTAVLHAVYTDLDARLESDALKLCGKITFLNETEAAKIGEINDQQVDRPWDLWKRNAQALEERQ
;
A
#
# COMPACT_ATOMS: atom_id res chain seq x y z
N MET A 1 55.13 -66.10 -37.28
CA MET A 1 54.81 -64.62 -37.52
C MET A 1 53.62 -64.26 -36.77
N THR A 2 53.76 -63.61 -35.62
CA THR A 2 52.65 -63.33 -34.69
C THR A 2 52.54 -61.78 -34.56
N THR A 3 51.45 -61.21 -35.07
CA THR A 3 51.23 -59.77 -35.11
C THR A 3 50.54 -59.35 -33.80
N ILE A 4 51.26 -58.51 -33.04
CA ILE A 4 50.64 -57.89 -31.80
C ILE A 4 49.94 -56.62 -32.18
N ARG A 5 48.61 -56.56 -31.94
CA ARG A 5 47.79 -55.33 -32.04
C ARG A 5 47.91 -54.54 -30.71
N ARG A 6 48.36 -53.29 -30.81
CA ARG A 6 48.33 -52.30 -29.68
C ARG A 6 46.91 -51.71 -29.61
N VAL A 7 46.28 -51.80 -28.46
CA VAL A 7 45.02 -51.13 -28.13
C VAL A 7 45.39 -49.78 -27.48
N ALA A 8 45.00 -48.69 -28.08
CA ALA A 8 45.14 -47.35 -27.51
C ALA A 8 43.97 -47.05 -26.59
N GLY A 9 44.24 -46.94 -25.30
CA GLY A 9 43.26 -46.56 -24.29
C GLY A 9 43.02 -45.03 -24.32
N CYS A 10 41.79 -44.62 -24.61
CA CYS A 10 41.36 -43.23 -24.53
C CYS A 10 40.98 -42.90 -23.07
N VAL A 11 41.76 -42.08 -22.38
CA VAL A 11 41.45 -41.62 -21.00
C VAL A 11 40.57 -40.39 -21.11
N LEU A 12 39.28 -40.57 -20.82
CA LEU A 12 38.29 -39.49 -20.73
C LEU A 12 38.50 -38.73 -19.39
N ARG A 13 39.06 -37.53 -19.43
CA ARG A 13 39.13 -36.62 -18.27
C ARG A 13 37.76 -35.93 -18.07
N ILE A 14 37.00 -36.35 -17.08
CA ILE A 14 35.78 -35.66 -16.65
C ILE A 14 36.23 -34.48 -15.79
N GLY A 15 36.15 -33.28 -16.34
CA GLY A 15 36.34 -32.05 -15.57
C GLY A 15 35.08 -31.74 -14.77
N VAL A 16 35.12 -31.87 -13.45
CA VAL A 16 34.05 -31.42 -12.56
C VAL A 16 34.19 -29.91 -12.42
N ALA A 17 33.28 -29.17 -13.09
CA ALA A 17 33.14 -27.73 -12.87
C ALA A 17 32.41 -27.52 -11.53
N VAL A 18 33.13 -27.12 -10.49
CA VAL A 18 32.54 -26.65 -9.22
C VAL A 18 32.03 -25.24 -9.44
N SER A 19 30.74 -25.08 -9.65
CA SER A 19 30.07 -23.79 -9.63
C SER A 19 30.01 -23.25 -8.19
N LEU A 20 30.87 -22.29 -7.87
CA LEU A 20 30.78 -21.52 -6.64
C LEU A 20 29.54 -20.62 -6.71
N ALA A 21 28.44 -21.06 -6.14
CA ALA A 21 27.26 -20.20 -5.91
C ALA A 21 27.63 -19.21 -4.79
N PHE A 22 27.91 -17.97 -5.15
CA PHE A 22 27.99 -16.88 -4.18
C PHE A 22 26.60 -16.64 -3.59
N PRO A 23 26.44 -16.56 -2.25
CA PRO A 23 25.16 -16.18 -1.67
C PRO A 23 24.79 -14.79 -2.18
N ALA A 24 23.55 -14.64 -2.66
CA ALA A 24 23.01 -13.34 -3.06
C ALA A 24 23.08 -12.40 -1.84
N ARG A 25 23.81 -11.29 -1.98
CA ARG A 25 23.93 -10.27 -0.94
C ARG A 25 22.55 -9.62 -0.77
N SER A 26 21.99 -9.65 0.44
CA SER A 26 20.80 -8.87 0.77
C SER A 26 21.08 -7.38 0.59
N ALA A 27 20.11 -6.64 0.01
CA ALA A 27 20.21 -5.20 -0.17
C ALA A 27 20.40 -4.49 1.17
N SER A 28 21.27 -3.48 1.22
CA SER A 28 21.45 -2.64 2.41
C SER A 28 20.17 -1.83 2.68
N PRO A 29 19.93 -1.33 3.92
CA PRO A 29 18.78 -0.47 4.21
C PRO A 29 18.70 0.77 3.30
N GLU A 30 19.82 1.32 2.89
CA GLU A 30 19.92 2.47 1.99
C GLU A 30 19.52 2.13 0.55
N GLU A 31 19.93 0.94 0.07
CA GLU A 31 19.49 0.41 -1.23
C GLU A 31 17.98 0.10 -1.22
N GLN A 32 17.44 -0.39 -0.09
CA GLN A 32 16.01 -0.64 0.08
C GLN A 32 15.20 0.66 0.09
N ASP A 33 15.65 1.71 0.79
CA ASP A 33 14.99 3.02 0.78
C ASP A 33 15.01 3.65 -0.62
N THR A 34 16.10 3.49 -1.37
CA THR A 34 16.17 3.92 -2.79
C THR A 34 15.13 3.19 -3.65
N ALA A 35 14.99 1.88 -3.47
CA ALA A 35 13.96 1.10 -4.15
C ALA A 35 12.55 1.52 -3.73
N HIS A 36 12.33 1.79 -2.44
CA HIS A 36 11.06 2.30 -1.92
C HIS A 36 10.66 3.64 -2.55
N ILE A 37 11.60 4.56 -2.78
CA ILE A 37 11.32 5.84 -3.46
C ILE A 37 10.81 5.59 -4.88
N ALA A 38 11.44 4.69 -5.64
CA ALA A 38 11.01 4.33 -6.98
C ALA A 38 9.63 3.65 -7.00
N ASP A 39 9.40 2.73 -6.06
CA ASP A 39 8.10 2.06 -5.91
C ASP A 39 7.02 3.04 -5.43
N LEU A 40 7.36 4.03 -4.61
CA LEU A 40 6.42 5.06 -4.14
C LEU A 40 5.93 5.96 -5.30
N VAL A 41 6.82 6.34 -6.22
CA VAL A 41 6.42 7.03 -7.47
C VAL A 41 5.47 6.16 -8.28
N THR A 42 5.85 4.90 -8.51
CA THR A 42 5.01 3.92 -9.22
C THR A 42 3.64 3.75 -8.55
N ALA A 43 3.60 3.69 -7.21
CA ALA A 43 2.36 3.55 -6.45
C ALA A 43 1.41 4.74 -6.62
N ASN A 44 1.94 5.98 -6.60
CA ASN A 44 1.16 7.19 -6.88
C ASN A 44 0.49 7.11 -8.26
N HIS A 45 1.24 6.71 -9.28
CA HIS A 45 0.73 6.56 -10.67
C HIS A 45 -0.29 5.42 -10.78
N ILE A 46 -0.04 4.28 -10.11
CA ILE A 46 -1.01 3.16 -10.09
C ILE A 46 -2.32 3.60 -9.44
N LEU A 47 -2.27 4.20 -8.25
CA LEU A 47 -3.47 4.65 -7.54
C LEU A 47 -4.29 5.65 -8.36
N ALA A 48 -3.62 6.57 -9.06
CA ALA A 48 -4.26 7.50 -9.97
C ALA A 48 -4.87 6.78 -11.20
N ALA A 49 -4.13 5.86 -11.83
CA ALA A 49 -4.61 5.09 -12.97
C ALA A 49 -5.78 4.16 -12.63
N GLN A 50 -5.86 3.67 -11.38
CA GLN A 50 -6.98 2.88 -10.87
C GLN A 50 -8.15 3.73 -10.39
N GLY A 51 -8.04 5.07 -10.39
CA GLY A 51 -9.08 5.99 -9.94
C GLY A 51 -9.33 5.98 -8.43
N ILE A 52 -8.35 5.55 -7.65
CA ILE A 52 -8.40 5.56 -6.17
C ILE A 52 -8.09 6.96 -5.64
N VAL A 53 -7.16 7.64 -6.28
CA VAL A 53 -6.80 9.05 -6.03
C VAL A 53 -6.95 9.86 -7.32
N ASP A 54 -7.11 11.18 -7.18
CA ASP A 54 -7.22 12.11 -8.31
C ASP A 54 -6.19 13.25 -8.19
N GLY A 55 -6.64 14.51 -8.08
CA GLY A 55 -5.79 15.64 -7.70
C GLY A 55 -5.40 15.63 -6.23
N PHE A 56 -6.07 14.82 -5.43
CA PHE A 56 -5.91 14.65 -3.99
C PHE A 56 -5.68 13.18 -3.63
N GLY A 57 -5.32 12.94 -2.36
CA GLY A 57 -4.89 11.64 -1.88
C GLY A 57 -3.37 11.50 -1.95
N HIS A 58 -2.83 10.58 -1.18
CA HIS A 58 -1.38 10.40 -1.07
C HIS A 58 -1.03 9.04 -0.48
N ILE A 59 0.18 8.59 -0.77
CA ILE A 59 0.75 7.36 -0.23
C ILE A 59 2.13 7.65 0.36
N SER A 60 2.49 6.95 1.43
CA SER A 60 3.82 6.98 2.04
C SER A 60 4.39 5.61 2.28
N VAL A 61 5.69 5.55 2.56
CA VAL A 61 6.39 4.35 2.98
C VAL A 61 7.38 4.66 4.11
N ARG A 62 7.42 3.82 5.15
CA ARG A 62 8.39 3.92 6.25
C ARG A 62 9.79 3.64 5.73
N SER A 63 10.78 4.40 6.18
CA SER A 63 12.19 4.15 5.90
C SER A 63 12.66 2.88 6.58
N VAL A 64 13.43 2.06 5.87
CA VAL A 64 14.10 0.87 6.42
C VAL A 64 15.37 1.28 7.18
N LYS A 65 16.08 2.31 6.68
CA LYS A 65 17.28 2.84 7.30
C LYS A 65 17.00 3.51 8.65
N ASN A 66 15.90 4.25 8.73
CA ASN A 66 15.45 4.90 9.97
C ASN A 66 13.94 4.73 10.16
N PRO A 67 13.48 3.74 10.95
CA PRO A 67 12.04 3.49 11.16
C PRO A 67 11.26 4.65 11.78
N ASN A 68 11.93 5.69 12.30
CA ASN A 68 11.31 6.93 12.77
C ASN A 68 11.14 7.97 11.65
N HIS A 69 11.42 7.62 10.40
CA HIS A 69 11.22 8.45 9.21
C HIS A 69 10.31 7.72 8.21
N TYR A 70 9.72 8.49 7.31
CA TYR A 70 8.96 7.96 6.18
C TYR A 70 9.16 8.84 4.94
N PHE A 71 8.92 8.26 3.77
CA PHE A 71 8.94 8.94 2.49
C PHE A 71 7.51 9.19 2.01
N ILE A 72 7.26 10.39 1.50
CA ILE A 72 5.98 10.83 0.92
C ILE A 72 6.27 11.88 -0.14
N SER A 73 5.43 12.03 -1.17
CA SER A 73 5.60 13.14 -2.10
C SER A 73 5.31 14.49 -1.45
N ARG A 74 5.90 15.58 -1.98
CA ARG A 74 5.41 16.91 -1.68
C ARG A 74 3.94 17.03 -2.07
N SER A 75 3.25 18.08 -1.59
CA SER A 75 1.86 18.36 -1.98
C SER A 75 1.77 18.55 -3.51
N LYS A 76 1.38 17.45 -4.19
CA LYS A 76 1.28 17.34 -5.65
C LYS A 76 0.26 16.25 -6.01
N ALA A 77 -0.43 16.44 -7.13
CA ALA A 77 -1.35 15.42 -7.63
C ALA A 77 -0.61 14.09 -7.90
N PRO A 78 -1.10 12.94 -7.41
CA PRO A 78 -0.41 11.66 -7.48
C PRO A 78 0.05 11.25 -8.89
N ALA A 79 -0.77 11.48 -9.91
CA ALA A 79 -0.42 11.17 -11.31
C ALA A 79 0.81 11.96 -11.84
N LEU A 80 1.21 13.04 -11.17
CA LEU A 80 2.30 13.92 -11.60
C LEU A 80 3.56 13.78 -10.73
N VAL A 81 3.57 12.88 -9.76
CA VAL A 81 4.69 12.70 -8.83
C VAL A 81 5.89 12.10 -9.55
N SER A 82 7.07 12.65 -9.28
CA SER A 82 8.37 12.14 -9.74
C SER A 82 9.29 11.88 -8.54
N ALA A 83 10.43 11.26 -8.77
CA ALA A 83 11.40 10.98 -7.69
C ALA A 83 11.87 12.26 -6.96
N ASP A 84 12.00 13.38 -7.68
CA ASP A 84 12.40 14.67 -7.10
C ASP A 84 11.32 15.27 -6.18
N ASP A 85 10.08 14.80 -6.29
CA ASP A 85 8.98 15.23 -5.45
C ASP A 85 8.93 14.49 -4.10
N ILE A 86 9.63 13.35 -3.96
CA ILE A 86 9.63 12.55 -2.73
C ILE A 86 10.46 13.26 -1.66
N MET A 87 9.87 13.38 -0.48
CA MET A 87 10.45 14.01 0.71
C MET A 87 10.60 12.95 1.81
N GLU A 88 11.67 13.07 2.58
CA GLU A 88 11.82 12.36 3.85
C GLU A 88 11.30 13.23 4.98
N ILE A 89 10.44 12.66 5.84
CA ILE A 89 9.81 13.34 6.98
C ILE A 89 10.00 12.46 8.22
N ASP A 90 10.32 13.06 9.38
CA ASP A 90 10.35 12.34 10.65
C ASP A 90 8.93 12.10 11.21
N LEU A 91 8.81 11.21 12.20
CA LEU A 91 7.51 10.94 12.82
C LEU A 91 6.97 12.13 13.66
N ASP A 92 7.76 13.19 13.85
CA ASP A 92 7.31 14.45 14.44
C ASP A 92 6.83 15.47 13.42
N ASP A 93 6.70 15.03 12.14
CA ASP A 93 6.19 15.78 11.00
C ASP A 93 7.14 16.87 10.49
N ASN A 94 8.43 16.82 10.86
CA ASN A 94 9.46 17.72 10.36
C ASN A 94 10.05 17.15 9.06
N PRO A 95 10.04 17.90 7.95
CA PRO A 95 10.76 17.51 6.75
C PRO A 95 12.27 17.51 6.99
N ILE A 96 12.94 16.39 6.72
CA ILE A 96 14.39 16.26 6.82
C ILE A 96 15.08 17.00 5.67
N ASP A 97 14.45 16.98 4.49
CA ASP A 97 14.95 17.62 3.28
C ASP A 97 13.83 18.36 2.53
N ALA A 98 13.39 19.48 3.08
CA ALA A 98 12.30 20.24 2.49
C ALA A 98 12.64 20.87 1.13
N ARG A 99 13.85 21.42 0.94
CA ARG A 99 14.29 22.16 -0.27
C ARG A 99 13.24 23.13 -0.81
N GLY A 100 12.48 23.78 0.07
CA GLY A 100 11.38 24.70 -0.29
C GLY A 100 10.10 24.01 -0.77
N ARG A 101 10.01 22.68 -0.69
CA ARG A 101 8.80 21.91 -1.03
C ARG A 101 7.80 21.92 0.13
N SER A 102 6.49 21.97 -0.19
CA SER A 102 5.43 21.93 0.81
C SER A 102 4.95 20.49 1.01
N SER A 103 4.84 20.06 2.27
CA SER A 103 4.21 18.77 2.63
C SER A 103 2.69 18.85 2.51
N TYR A 104 2.02 17.70 2.45
CA TYR A 104 0.57 17.61 2.61
C TYR A 104 0.11 18.15 3.97
N LEU A 105 -1.06 18.78 4.00
CA LEU A 105 -1.68 19.22 5.26
C LEU A 105 -1.98 18.02 6.17
N GLU A 106 -2.37 16.90 5.58
CA GLU A 106 -2.80 15.67 6.27
C GLU A 106 -1.67 14.65 6.47
N ARG A 107 -0.40 15.06 6.43
CA ARG A 107 0.74 14.18 6.74
C ARG A 107 0.67 13.50 8.11
N PHE A 108 -0.07 14.10 9.05
CA PHE A 108 -0.32 13.56 10.39
C PHE A 108 -1.08 12.22 10.38
N ILE A 109 -1.80 11.89 9.30
CA ILE A 109 -2.36 10.55 9.07
C ILE A 109 -1.23 9.52 9.10
N HIS A 110 -0.15 9.79 8.37
CA HIS A 110 0.97 8.86 8.19
C HIS A 110 1.82 8.74 9.46
N SER A 111 2.30 9.85 9.98
CA SER A 111 3.19 9.87 11.15
C SER A 111 2.54 9.20 12.37
N GLU A 112 1.28 9.51 12.68
CA GLU A 112 0.61 8.98 13.87
C GLU A 112 0.24 7.49 13.70
N ILE A 113 -0.09 7.02 12.49
CA ILE A 113 -0.24 5.59 12.21
C ILE A 113 1.10 4.88 12.36
N TYR A 114 2.19 5.41 11.81
CA TYR A 114 3.52 4.81 11.98
C TYR A 114 3.97 4.75 13.44
N LYS A 115 3.65 5.74 14.27
CA LYS A 115 3.92 5.70 15.71
C LYS A 115 3.14 4.60 16.41
N ALA A 116 1.85 4.46 16.10
CA ALA A 116 0.95 3.50 16.73
C ALA A 116 1.16 2.06 16.23
N ARG A 117 1.66 1.87 15.00
CA ARG A 117 1.72 0.59 14.28
C ARG A 117 3.11 0.34 13.68
N PRO A 118 4.06 -0.21 14.46
CA PRO A 118 5.41 -0.54 13.97
C PRO A 118 5.42 -1.58 12.84
N ASP A 119 4.37 -2.39 12.72
CA ASP A 119 4.16 -3.39 11.67
C ASP A 119 3.74 -2.78 10.31
N VAL A 120 3.26 -1.53 10.31
CA VAL A 120 2.84 -0.84 9.09
C VAL A 120 4.06 -0.24 8.39
N MET A 121 4.23 -0.61 7.11
CA MET A 121 5.29 -0.08 6.25
C MET A 121 4.79 0.95 5.25
N SER A 122 3.48 0.92 4.88
CA SER A 122 2.92 1.88 3.92
C SER A 122 1.50 2.27 4.31
N VAL A 123 1.17 3.54 4.06
CA VAL A 123 -0.13 4.15 4.35
C VAL A 123 -0.62 4.87 3.09
N VAL A 124 -1.85 4.56 2.68
CA VAL A 124 -2.59 5.27 1.61
C VAL A 124 -3.72 6.05 2.25
N HIS A 125 -3.89 7.30 1.86
CA HIS A 125 -5.11 8.07 2.09
C HIS A 125 -5.76 8.39 0.76
N SER A 126 -7.06 8.11 0.65
CA SER A 126 -7.82 8.36 -0.58
C SER A 126 -9.16 9.05 -0.30
N HIS A 127 -9.70 9.68 -1.35
CA HIS A 127 -11.06 10.22 -1.38
C HIS A 127 -11.97 9.31 -2.22
N SER A 128 -11.77 7.99 -2.17
CA SER A 128 -12.54 7.03 -2.96
C SER A 128 -14.06 7.27 -2.80
N ALA A 129 -14.71 7.57 -3.91
CA ALA A 129 -16.14 7.83 -3.93
C ALA A 129 -16.99 6.60 -3.55
N ALA A 130 -16.43 5.40 -3.71
CA ALA A 130 -17.14 4.17 -3.39
C ALA A 130 -17.26 3.93 -1.88
N VAL A 131 -16.26 4.35 -1.09
CA VAL A 131 -16.25 4.13 0.37
C VAL A 131 -16.99 5.21 1.15
N ILE A 132 -17.11 6.44 0.61
CA ILE A 132 -17.74 7.57 1.28
C ILE A 132 -19.17 7.26 1.76
N PRO A 133 -20.05 6.61 0.97
CA PRO A 133 -21.41 6.27 1.42
C PRO A 133 -21.44 5.45 2.71
N PHE A 134 -20.50 4.53 2.89
CA PHE A 134 -20.36 3.73 4.11
C PHE A 134 -19.88 4.56 5.31
N GLY A 135 -19.08 5.59 5.07
CA GLY A 135 -18.60 6.51 6.10
C GLY A 135 -19.68 7.48 6.62
N VAL A 136 -20.80 7.67 5.90
CA VAL A 136 -21.88 8.62 6.24
C VAL A 136 -23.21 7.96 6.53
N SER A 137 -23.33 6.64 6.37
CA SER A 137 -24.54 5.88 6.61
C SER A 137 -24.38 4.92 7.80
N GLN A 138 -25.45 4.21 8.15
CA GLN A 138 -25.41 3.14 9.15
C GLN A 138 -25.02 1.77 8.53
N VAL A 139 -24.87 1.71 7.21
CA VAL A 139 -24.40 0.51 6.52
C VAL A 139 -22.91 0.39 6.74
N GLN A 140 -22.48 -0.73 7.27
CA GLN A 140 -21.06 -0.99 7.53
C GLN A 140 -20.42 -1.63 6.30
N LEU A 141 -19.28 -1.11 5.84
CA LEU A 141 -18.46 -1.76 4.83
C LEU A 141 -17.91 -3.08 5.36
N ARG A 142 -18.18 -4.18 4.67
CA ARG A 142 -17.78 -5.54 5.04
C ARG A 142 -17.39 -6.34 3.80
N PRO A 143 -16.46 -7.30 3.91
CA PRO A 143 -16.00 -8.05 2.75
C PRO A 143 -17.11 -8.91 2.12
N VAL A 144 -17.43 -8.65 0.86
CA VAL A 144 -18.37 -9.43 0.05
C VAL A 144 -17.65 -10.23 -1.04
N SER A 145 -16.40 -9.90 -1.34
CA SER A 145 -15.63 -10.55 -2.40
C SER A 145 -14.38 -11.24 -1.88
N HIS A 146 -13.92 -12.27 -2.62
CA HIS A 146 -12.67 -12.97 -2.35
C HIS A 146 -11.46 -12.03 -2.26
N MET A 147 -11.42 -10.94 -3.04
CA MET A 147 -10.28 -10.03 -3.05
C MET A 147 -10.23 -9.11 -1.82
N ALA A 148 -11.32 -9.00 -1.06
CA ALA A 148 -11.42 -8.13 0.10
C ALA A 148 -11.23 -8.84 1.46
N GLY A 149 -10.66 -10.04 1.46
CA GLY A 149 -10.43 -10.82 2.68
C GLY A 149 -9.65 -10.07 3.78
N PHE A 150 -8.76 -9.16 3.40
CA PHE A 150 -7.98 -8.33 4.34
C PHE A 150 -8.84 -7.39 5.20
N LEU A 151 -10.09 -7.10 4.84
CA LEU A 151 -10.99 -6.26 5.64
C LEU A 151 -11.37 -6.89 6.98
N VAL A 152 -11.51 -8.22 7.05
CA VAL A 152 -11.81 -9.02 8.25
C VAL A 152 -12.91 -8.41 9.11
N GLY A 153 -14.18 -8.53 8.69
CA GLY A 153 -15.34 -7.99 9.41
C GLY A 153 -15.68 -6.55 9.00
N ALA A 154 -16.35 -5.81 9.89
CA ALA A 154 -16.78 -4.45 9.61
C ALA A 154 -15.62 -3.46 9.68
N VAL A 155 -15.52 -2.59 8.67
CA VAL A 155 -14.52 -1.50 8.65
C VAL A 155 -14.94 -0.40 9.62
N PRO A 156 -14.05 0.05 10.53
CA PRO A 156 -14.36 1.14 11.45
C PRO A 156 -14.49 2.48 10.74
N VAL A 157 -15.30 3.38 11.30
CA VAL A 157 -15.47 4.75 10.81
C VAL A 157 -14.90 5.73 11.85
N PHE A 158 -14.00 6.58 11.42
CA PHE A 158 -13.49 7.69 12.21
C PHE A 158 -14.43 8.89 12.08
N GLU A 159 -15.12 9.21 13.19
CA GLU A 159 -15.95 10.41 13.32
C GLU A 159 -15.07 11.54 13.89
N ILE A 160 -14.58 12.39 13.00
CA ILE A 160 -13.63 13.45 13.36
C ILE A 160 -14.17 14.43 14.40
N ARG A 161 -15.51 14.64 14.46
CA ARG A 161 -16.13 15.54 15.45
C ARG A 161 -15.90 15.10 16.89
N ASN A 162 -15.68 13.81 17.13
CA ASN A 162 -15.37 13.30 18.47
C ASN A 162 -14.00 13.77 19.00
N ALA A 163 -13.08 14.13 18.09
CA ALA A 163 -11.74 14.64 18.45
C ALA A 163 -11.56 16.12 18.11
N GLY A 164 -12.12 16.58 16.99
CA GLY A 164 -11.94 17.93 16.46
C GLY A 164 -13.10 18.91 16.74
N GLY A 165 -14.22 18.42 17.33
CA GLY A 165 -15.41 19.24 17.57
C GLY A 165 -16.27 19.44 16.33
N ASN A 166 -17.43 20.10 16.50
CA ASN A 166 -18.42 20.25 15.43
C ASN A 166 -18.03 21.23 14.31
N GLU A 167 -17.08 22.13 14.59
CA GLU A 167 -16.59 23.13 13.62
C GLU A 167 -15.36 22.67 12.84
N THR A 168 -15.13 21.36 12.79
CA THR A 168 -14.01 20.76 12.05
C THR A 168 -14.19 21.00 10.54
N ASP A 169 -13.09 21.24 9.84
CA ASP A 169 -13.01 21.24 8.38
C ASP A 169 -12.79 19.84 7.77
N MET A 170 -12.86 18.81 8.61
CA MET A 170 -12.70 17.38 8.27
C MET A 170 -11.28 16.95 7.89
N LEU A 171 -10.27 17.83 7.93
CA LEU A 171 -8.89 17.49 7.62
C LEU A 171 -8.12 17.03 8.87
N ILE A 172 -7.29 16.01 8.72
CA ILE A 172 -6.39 15.50 9.78
C ILE A 172 -5.11 16.34 9.77
N ARG A 173 -5.17 17.54 10.32
CA ARG A 173 -4.11 18.57 10.20
C ARG A 173 -3.22 18.76 11.43
N ASN A 174 -3.34 17.92 12.43
CA ASN A 174 -2.51 17.95 13.63
C ASN A 174 -2.33 16.54 14.23
N LYS A 175 -1.40 16.41 15.19
CA LYS A 175 -1.04 15.16 15.85
C LYS A 175 -2.21 14.56 16.64
N GLU A 176 -3.02 15.37 17.29
CA GLU A 176 -4.16 14.95 18.10
C GLU A 176 -5.21 14.24 17.25
N LEU A 177 -5.55 14.81 16.08
CA LEU A 177 -6.48 14.20 15.13
C LEU A 177 -5.88 12.94 14.48
N GLY A 178 -4.60 12.95 14.13
CA GLY A 178 -3.89 11.79 13.61
C GLY A 178 -3.84 10.63 14.62
N ALA A 179 -3.54 10.91 15.88
CA ALA A 179 -3.53 9.91 16.96
C ALA A 179 -4.92 9.33 17.22
N ALA A 180 -5.98 10.16 17.19
CA ALA A 180 -7.36 9.70 17.31
C ALA A 180 -7.78 8.80 16.14
N LEU A 181 -7.35 9.14 14.91
CA LEU A 181 -7.53 8.31 13.73
C LEU A 181 -6.81 6.97 13.87
N ALA A 182 -5.52 6.99 14.23
CA ALA A 182 -4.71 5.78 14.43
C ALA A 182 -5.31 4.86 15.50
N LYS A 183 -5.87 5.43 16.56
CA LYS A 183 -6.61 4.69 17.60
C LYS A 183 -7.88 4.03 17.02
N THR A 184 -8.61 4.71 16.13
CA THR A 184 -9.81 4.14 15.48
C THR A 184 -9.45 3.03 14.51
N LEU A 185 -8.35 3.18 13.74
CA LEU A 185 -7.81 2.13 12.89
C LEU A 185 -7.46 0.87 13.73
N GLY A 186 -6.84 1.06 14.88
CA GLY A 186 -6.43 -0.05 15.77
C GLY A 186 -5.53 -1.04 15.01
N ASN A 187 -5.88 -2.32 15.04
CA ASN A 187 -5.16 -3.39 14.32
C ASN A 187 -5.76 -3.71 12.94
N ARG A 188 -6.72 -2.91 12.47
CA ARG A 188 -7.35 -3.09 11.16
C ARG A 188 -6.43 -2.61 10.03
N THR A 189 -6.76 -3.03 8.81
CA THR A 189 -6.08 -2.61 7.58
C THR A 189 -6.69 -1.37 6.95
N VAL A 190 -7.97 -1.07 7.28
CA VAL A 190 -8.71 0.04 6.71
C VAL A 190 -9.52 0.75 7.80
N VAL A 191 -9.59 2.07 7.71
CA VAL A 191 -10.52 2.93 8.45
C VAL A 191 -11.15 3.93 7.50
N LEU A 192 -12.47 4.09 7.57
CA LEU A 192 -13.18 5.12 6.82
C LEU A 192 -13.14 6.44 7.58
N LEU A 193 -13.02 7.53 6.84
CA LEU A 193 -13.16 8.90 7.34
C LEU A 193 -14.56 9.38 7.00
N ARG A 194 -15.37 9.73 8.00
CA ARG A 194 -16.76 10.18 7.77
C ARG A 194 -16.83 11.30 6.73
N GLY A 195 -17.48 11.01 5.59
CA GLY A 195 -17.71 11.98 4.51
C GLY A 195 -16.46 12.51 3.83
N HIS A 196 -15.31 11.81 3.97
CA HIS A 196 -14.03 12.26 3.42
C HIS A 196 -13.39 11.21 2.51
N GLY A 197 -13.28 9.97 2.96
CA GLY A 197 -12.65 8.88 2.22
C GLY A 197 -12.22 7.75 3.14
N ASP A 198 -11.01 7.25 2.93
CA ASP A 198 -10.42 6.17 3.74
C ASP A 198 -8.93 6.36 4.01
N VAL A 199 -8.43 5.55 4.94
CA VAL A 199 -7.01 5.29 5.14
C VAL A 199 -6.80 3.79 5.13
N VAL A 200 -5.84 3.35 4.33
CA VAL A 200 -5.50 1.95 4.11
C VAL A 200 -4.02 1.73 4.45
N VAL A 201 -3.73 0.63 5.13
CA VAL A 201 -2.35 0.30 5.53
C VAL A 201 -1.92 -1.06 4.99
N GLY A 202 -0.61 -1.21 4.83
CA GLY A 202 0.02 -2.45 4.41
C GLY A 202 1.41 -2.64 4.99
N ASN A 203 1.88 -3.89 5.00
CA ASN A 203 3.25 -4.27 5.38
C ASN A 203 4.27 -4.02 4.25
N SER A 204 3.82 -3.51 3.12
CA SER A 204 4.62 -3.03 1.99
C SER A 204 3.82 -2.01 1.16
N ILE A 205 4.51 -1.26 0.29
CA ILE A 205 3.85 -0.38 -0.70
C ILE A 205 2.86 -1.17 -1.55
N LYS A 206 3.28 -2.33 -2.06
CA LYS A 206 2.46 -3.17 -2.93
C LYS A 206 1.19 -3.66 -2.25
N THR A 207 1.31 -4.07 -0.98
CA THR A 207 0.17 -4.52 -0.17
C THR A 207 -0.79 -3.37 0.12
N ALA A 208 -0.28 -2.18 0.48
CA ALA A 208 -1.14 -1.01 0.72
C ALA A 208 -1.91 -0.60 -0.54
N VAL A 209 -1.26 -0.63 -1.71
CA VAL A 209 -1.92 -0.36 -3.01
C VAL A 209 -2.95 -1.44 -3.33
N LEU A 210 -2.63 -2.73 -3.14
CA LEU A 210 -3.58 -3.84 -3.31
C LEU A 210 -4.85 -3.61 -2.46
N HIS A 211 -4.65 -3.34 -1.18
CA HIS A 211 -5.74 -3.12 -0.23
C HIS A 211 -6.58 -1.89 -0.62
N ALA A 212 -5.97 -0.78 -1.05
CA ALA A 212 -6.70 0.42 -1.46
C ALA A 212 -7.57 0.16 -2.70
N VAL A 213 -7.03 -0.48 -3.73
CA VAL A 213 -7.78 -0.82 -4.96
C VAL A 213 -8.94 -1.76 -4.65
N TYR A 214 -8.72 -2.79 -3.85
CA TYR A 214 -9.77 -3.76 -3.56
C TYR A 214 -10.75 -3.29 -2.46
N THR A 215 -10.40 -2.32 -1.63
CA THR A 215 -11.36 -1.64 -0.75
C THR A 215 -12.40 -0.87 -1.58
N ASP A 216 -11.95 -0.09 -2.57
CA ASP A 216 -12.85 0.63 -3.50
C ASP A 216 -13.74 -0.35 -4.27
N LEU A 217 -13.16 -1.41 -4.84
CA LEU A 217 -13.92 -2.41 -5.59
C LEU A 217 -14.95 -3.11 -4.73
N ASP A 218 -14.59 -3.55 -3.52
CA ASP A 218 -15.51 -4.24 -2.61
C ASP A 218 -16.65 -3.33 -2.14
N ALA A 219 -16.37 -2.05 -1.90
CA ALA A 219 -17.39 -1.06 -1.58
C ALA A 219 -18.41 -0.88 -2.72
N ARG A 220 -17.95 -0.90 -3.99
CA ARG A 220 -18.83 -0.90 -5.16
C ARG A 220 -19.69 -2.17 -5.21
N LEU A 221 -19.08 -3.34 -5.04
CA LEU A 221 -19.77 -4.63 -5.05
C LEU A 221 -20.80 -4.74 -3.93
N GLU A 222 -20.48 -4.29 -2.71
CA GLU A 222 -21.43 -4.28 -1.60
C GLU A 222 -22.59 -3.31 -1.88
N SER A 223 -22.29 -2.11 -2.41
CA SER A 223 -23.31 -1.15 -2.81
C SER A 223 -24.27 -1.72 -3.86
N ASP A 224 -23.77 -2.49 -4.81
CA ASP A 224 -24.59 -3.15 -5.82
C ASP A 224 -25.38 -4.33 -5.24
N ALA A 225 -24.78 -5.11 -4.34
CA ALA A 225 -25.49 -6.18 -3.63
C ALA A 225 -26.65 -5.65 -2.79
N LEU A 226 -26.50 -4.48 -2.14
CA LEU A 226 -27.55 -3.81 -1.38
C LEU A 226 -28.74 -3.43 -2.26
N LYS A 227 -28.51 -3.03 -3.52
CA LYS A 227 -29.58 -2.68 -4.49
C LYS A 227 -30.41 -3.89 -4.93
N LEU A 228 -29.87 -5.11 -4.82
CA LEU A 228 -30.59 -6.34 -5.14
C LEU A 228 -31.68 -6.68 -4.11
N CYS A 229 -31.77 -5.96 -2.99
CA CYS A 229 -32.77 -6.11 -1.93
C CYS A 229 -32.86 -7.52 -1.33
N GLY A 230 -31.84 -8.35 -1.49
CA GLY A 230 -31.71 -9.68 -0.90
C GLY A 230 -30.87 -9.68 0.37
N LYS A 231 -30.83 -10.84 1.04
CA LYS A 231 -29.89 -11.04 2.16
C LYS A 231 -28.47 -11.14 1.61
N ILE A 232 -27.55 -10.27 2.06
CA ILE A 232 -26.16 -10.35 1.71
C ILE A 232 -25.45 -11.40 2.59
N THR A 233 -24.68 -12.28 1.96
CA THR A 233 -23.79 -13.21 2.63
C THR A 233 -22.38 -12.66 2.57
N PHE A 234 -21.91 -12.12 3.68
CA PHE A 234 -20.54 -11.61 3.82
C PHE A 234 -19.56 -12.75 4.08
N LEU A 235 -18.29 -12.53 3.78
CA LEU A 235 -17.24 -13.43 4.27
C LEU A 235 -17.26 -13.41 5.81
N ASN A 236 -17.17 -14.57 6.44
CA ASN A 236 -16.94 -14.61 7.88
C ASN A 236 -15.47 -14.30 8.20
N GLU A 237 -15.17 -13.96 9.44
CA GLU A 237 -13.82 -13.51 9.84
C GLU A 237 -12.74 -14.57 9.57
N THR A 238 -13.06 -15.86 9.70
CA THR A 238 -12.11 -16.96 9.44
C THR A 238 -11.83 -17.11 7.94
N GLU A 239 -12.85 -17.02 7.11
CA GLU A 239 -12.71 -17.02 5.64
C GLU A 239 -11.89 -15.81 5.22
N ALA A 240 -12.28 -14.63 5.67
CA ALA A 240 -11.63 -13.36 5.34
C ALA A 240 -10.13 -13.39 5.69
N ALA A 241 -9.77 -13.80 6.91
CA ALA A 241 -8.38 -13.86 7.35
C ALA A 241 -7.54 -14.81 6.47
N LYS A 242 -8.04 -16.01 6.16
CA LYS A 242 -7.34 -16.98 5.30
C LYS A 242 -7.15 -16.45 3.87
N ILE A 243 -8.19 -15.82 3.33
CA ILE A 243 -8.17 -15.25 1.99
C ILE A 243 -7.20 -14.08 1.93
N GLY A 244 -7.22 -13.19 2.93
CA GLY A 244 -6.32 -12.03 3.01
C GLY A 244 -4.84 -12.45 2.98
N GLU A 245 -4.47 -13.45 3.79
CA GLU A 245 -3.10 -13.99 3.82
C GLU A 245 -2.66 -14.52 2.44
N ILE A 246 -3.53 -15.27 1.75
CA ILE A 246 -3.23 -15.84 0.43
C ILE A 246 -3.09 -14.71 -0.61
N ASN A 247 -3.98 -13.71 -0.59
CA ASN A 247 -3.96 -12.62 -1.55
C ASN A 247 -2.72 -11.73 -1.39
N ASP A 248 -2.32 -11.47 -0.15
CA ASP A 248 -1.11 -10.68 0.14
C ASP A 248 0.17 -11.36 -0.36
N GLN A 249 0.20 -12.70 -0.43
CA GLN A 249 1.31 -13.45 -1.02
C GLN A 249 1.34 -13.36 -2.57
N GLN A 250 0.26 -12.91 -3.21
CA GLN A 250 0.15 -12.80 -4.67
C GLN A 250 0.26 -11.34 -5.16
N VAL A 251 0.67 -10.41 -4.31
CA VAL A 251 0.66 -8.97 -4.55
C VAL A 251 1.45 -8.52 -5.79
N ASP A 252 2.51 -9.23 -6.17
CA ASP A 252 3.33 -8.89 -7.34
C ASP A 252 2.55 -8.99 -8.65
N ARG A 253 1.62 -9.94 -8.74
CA ARG A 253 0.83 -10.17 -9.97
C ARG A 253 -0.06 -8.97 -10.36
N PRO A 254 -0.90 -8.41 -9.51
CA PRO A 254 -1.65 -7.20 -9.83
C PRO A 254 -0.75 -5.96 -9.92
N TRP A 255 0.29 -5.85 -9.08
CA TRP A 255 1.25 -4.75 -9.13
C TRP A 255 1.90 -4.61 -10.50
N ASP A 256 2.43 -5.69 -11.08
CA ASP A 256 3.09 -5.65 -12.39
C ASP A 256 2.13 -5.26 -13.52
N LEU A 257 0.87 -5.74 -13.44
CA LEU A 257 -0.18 -5.35 -14.39
C LEU A 257 -0.50 -3.85 -14.27
N TRP A 258 -0.76 -3.38 -13.06
CA TRP A 258 -1.14 -1.99 -12.81
C TRP A 258 -0.02 -1.01 -13.14
N LYS A 259 1.23 -1.36 -12.82
CA LYS A 259 2.42 -0.60 -13.21
C LYS A 259 2.50 -0.42 -14.72
N ARG A 260 2.33 -1.49 -15.49
CA ARG A 260 2.31 -1.42 -16.95
C ARG A 260 1.18 -0.54 -17.47
N ASN A 261 -0.02 -0.66 -16.90
CA ASN A 261 -1.17 0.14 -17.30
C ASN A 261 -0.95 1.64 -17.01
N ALA A 262 -0.39 1.98 -15.84
CA ALA A 262 -0.05 3.35 -15.48
C ALA A 262 0.97 3.95 -16.45
N GLN A 263 2.06 3.24 -16.76
CA GLN A 263 3.07 3.66 -17.74
C GLN A 263 2.46 3.90 -19.14
N ALA A 264 1.59 3.01 -19.61
CA ALA A 264 0.93 3.17 -20.90
C ALA A 264 -0.03 4.38 -20.95
N LEU A 265 -0.55 4.85 -19.83
CA LEU A 265 -1.34 6.08 -19.74
C LEU A 265 -0.44 7.33 -19.81
N GLU A 266 0.73 7.31 -19.18
CA GLU A 266 1.71 8.40 -19.22
C GLU A 266 2.24 8.63 -20.65
N GLU A 267 2.52 7.55 -21.39
CA GLU A 267 3.02 7.61 -22.77
C GLU A 267 2.00 8.22 -23.77
N ARG A 268 0.73 8.34 -23.38
CA ARG A 268 -0.36 8.89 -24.21
C ARG A 268 -0.66 10.38 -23.94
N GLN A 269 -0.07 10.95 -22.90
CA GLN A 269 -0.23 12.36 -22.50
C GLN A 269 0.91 13.22 -23.05
#